data_76e23abcd5e0e17840b849b19f8029e8
#
_entry.id   76e23abcd5e0e17840b849b19f8029e8
#
_cell.length_a   1.000
_cell.length_b   1.000
_cell.length_c   1.000
_cell.angle_alpha   90.00
_cell.angle_beta   90.00
_cell.angle_gamma   90.00
#
_symmetry.space_group_name_H-M   'P 1'
#
loop_
_entity.id
_entity.type
_entity.pdbx_description
1 polymer ?
#
loop_
_entity_poly.entity_id
_entity_poly.type
_entity_poly.pdbx_seq_one_letter_code
_entity_poly.pdbx_strand_id
1 'polypeptide(L)'
;MEGVIDDLLYTEEHTMRARRSNGVCLTCTRRAGNYFEATVQLRSTGRRLEEDELNNLRASLDDVIEQLSDDPMFFITNEGPVTGGYDVVMGSKGLARAWGRHLTETWGGQVNETNSTVGRKDGIDVTRLTLLYRKPGYDLGDVVQWRNDLWRPSSWSKDGAIMERISRQERTGATWRDLEGVKVLAQMKDHVV
;
A
#
# COMPACT_ATOMS: atom_id res chain seq x y z
N MET A 1 24.27 13.29 38.10
CA MET A 1 23.10 14.21 38.00
C MET A 1 23.44 15.43 38.82
N GLU A 2 23.29 16.62 38.29
CA GLU A 2 23.52 17.87 38.97
C GLU A 2 22.18 18.49 39.33
N GLY A 3 22.03 19.03 40.52
CA GLY A 3 20.80 19.65 41.02
C GLY A 3 21.07 20.81 41.95
N VAL A 4 20.02 21.61 42.27
CA VAL A 4 20.07 22.70 43.25
C VAL A 4 19.00 22.45 44.30
N ILE A 5 19.40 22.45 45.57
CA ILE A 5 18.51 22.39 46.73
C ILE A 5 18.85 23.56 47.62
N ASP A 6 17.89 24.43 47.93
CA ASP A 6 18.05 25.62 48.77
C ASP A 6 19.28 26.49 48.40
N ASP A 7 19.40 26.81 47.10
CA ASP A 7 20.51 27.55 46.47
C ASP A 7 21.91 26.89 46.57
N LEU A 8 21.99 25.64 47.03
CA LEU A 8 23.22 24.86 47.05
C LEU A 8 23.28 23.90 45.87
N LEU A 9 24.38 23.97 45.10
CA LEU A 9 24.72 23.01 44.05
C LEU A 9 25.12 21.69 44.71
N TYR A 10 24.48 20.60 44.32
CA TYR A 10 24.91 19.26 44.69
C TYR A 10 25.10 18.37 43.47
N THR A 11 26.04 17.45 43.56
CA THR A 11 26.29 16.46 42.55
C THR A 11 26.15 15.07 43.14
N GLU A 12 25.30 14.25 42.55
CA GLU A 12 25.17 12.84 42.91
C GLU A 12 25.77 11.96 41.81
N GLU A 13 26.65 11.06 42.19
CA GLU A 13 27.16 10.01 41.33
C GLU A 13 26.59 8.65 41.73
N HIS A 14 25.89 8.01 40.79
CA HIS A 14 25.39 6.66 40.97
C HIS A 14 26.10 5.69 39.99
N THR A 15 26.73 4.66 40.56
CA THR A 15 27.35 3.60 39.75
C THR A 15 26.42 2.42 39.67
N MET A 16 25.96 2.07 38.45
CA MET A 16 25.16 0.89 38.20
C MET A 16 25.95 -0.18 37.46
N ARG A 17 25.84 -1.43 37.89
CA ARG A 17 26.32 -2.56 37.08
C ARG A 17 25.28 -2.93 36.03
N ALA A 18 25.53 -2.59 34.77
CA ALA A 18 24.73 -3.07 33.64
C ALA A 18 25.21 -4.46 33.22
N ARG A 19 24.30 -5.43 33.22
CA ARG A 19 24.58 -6.73 32.57
C ARG A 19 24.24 -6.60 31.07
N ARG A 20 25.21 -6.82 30.22
CA ARG A 20 24.97 -6.99 28.77
C ARG A 20 24.63 -8.46 28.53
N SER A 21 23.47 -8.72 27.96
CA SER A 21 23.11 -10.03 27.42
C SER A 21 23.00 -9.92 25.90
N ASN A 22 23.58 -10.88 25.18
CA ASN A 22 23.35 -11.01 23.75
C ASN A 22 22.01 -11.73 23.58
N GLY A 23 21.07 -11.07 22.90
CA GLY A 23 19.74 -11.62 22.59
C GLY A 23 19.31 -11.18 21.22
N VAL A 24 18.57 -12.04 20.51
CA VAL A 24 17.93 -11.67 19.26
C VAL A 24 16.67 -10.90 19.59
N CYS A 25 16.49 -9.70 19.04
CA CYS A 25 15.27 -8.91 19.27
C CYS A 25 14.06 -9.60 18.62
N LEU A 26 12.84 -9.30 19.15
CA LEU A 26 11.60 -9.91 18.68
C LEU A 26 11.39 -9.73 17.16
N THR A 27 11.71 -8.54 16.63
CA THR A 27 11.60 -8.27 15.20
C THR A 27 12.55 -9.12 14.36
N CYS A 28 13.81 -9.26 14.78
CA CYS A 28 14.76 -10.14 14.10
C CYS A 28 14.31 -11.60 14.13
N THR A 29 13.77 -12.06 15.26
CA THR A 29 13.19 -13.41 15.39
C THR A 29 12.00 -13.61 14.45
N ARG A 30 11.09 -12.63 14.38
CA ARG A 30 9.92 -12.66 13.50
C ARG A 30 10.34 -12.69 12.03
N ARG A 31 11.29 -11.83 11.64
CA ARG A 31 11.83 -11.76 10.28
C ARG A 31 12.47 -13.09 9.85
N ALA A 32 13.32 -13.68 10.70
CA ALA A 32 13.94 -14.97 10.45
C ALA A 32 12.94 -16.15 10.43
N GLY A 33 11.84 -16.03 11.18
CA GLY A 33 10.77 -17.03 11.27
C GLY A 33 9.68 -16.88 10.21
N ASN A 34 9.86 -16.08 9.16
CA ASN A 34 8.87 -15.82 8.12
C ASN A 34 7.51 -15.34 8.68
N TYR A 35 7.56 -14.55 9.76
CA TYR A 35 6.34 -13.98 10.35
C TYR A 35 5.70 -12.98 9.40
N PHE A 36 4.36 -13.01 9.33
CA PHE A 36 3.60 -12.01 8.60
C PHE A 36 2.23 -11.74 9.22
N GLU A 37 1.73 -10.54 9.01
CA GLU A 37 0.41 -10.10 9.43
C GLU A 37 -0.51 -9.74 8.25
N ALA A 38 0.07 -9.42 7.10
CA ALA A 38 -0.69 -8.99 5.93
C ALA A 38 -0.16 -9.58 4.63
N THR A 39 -1.07 -9.72 3.67
CA THR A 39 -0.77 -10.00 2.26
C THR A 39 -1.46 -8.95 1.41
N VAL A 40 -0.70 -8.25 0.55
CA VAL A 40 -1.24 -7.35 -0.46
C VAL A 40 -1.23 -8.08 -1.80
N GLN A 41 -2.39 -8.15 -2.43
CA GLN A 41 -2.59 -8.80 -3.71
C GLN A 41 -2.77 -7.73 -4.78
N LEU A 42 -1.79 -7.60 -5.69
CA LEU A 42 -1.85 -6.69 -6.83
C LEU A 42 -2.54 -7.36 -8.01
N ARG A 43 -3.61 -6.77 -8.48
CA ARG A 43 -4.40 -7.24 -9.63
C ARG A 43 -4.74 -6.07 -10.55
N SER A 44 -5.19 -6.35 -11.77
CA SER A 44 -5.77 -5.35 -12.67
C SER A 44 -7.21 -5.73 -13.02
N THR A 45 -7.99 -4.74 -13.42
CA THR A 45 -9.36 -4.93 -13.90
C THR A 45 -9.34 -5.22 -15.39
N GLY A 46 -9.95 -6.35 -15.79
CA GLY A 46 -10.16 -6.72 -17.20
C GLY A 46 -8.92 -7.21 -17.97
N ARG A 47 -7.72 -7.08 -17.42
CA ARG A 47 -6.46 -7.54 -18.04
C ARG A 47 -5.44 -7.98 -16.99
N ARG A 48 -4.28 -8.45 -17.42
CA ARG A 48 -3.14 -8.67 -16.52
C ARG A 48 -2.36 -7.36 -16.33
N LEU A 49 -1.68 -7.22 -15.21
CA LEU A 49 -0.68 -6.18 -15.02
C LEU A 49 0.47 -6.41 -15.99
N GLU A 50 0.91 -5.35 -16.65
CA GLU A 50 2.12 -5.34 -17.46
C GLU A 50 3.35 -5.32 -16.52
N GLU A 51 4.49 -5.76 -17.04
CA GLU A 51 5.72 -5.86 -16.23
C GLU A 51 6.16 -4.49 -15.69
N ASP A 52 6.13 -3.46 -16.53
CA ASP A 52 6.48 -2.09 -16.14
C ASP A 52 5.52 -1.53 -15.10
N GLU A 53 4.21 -1.80 -15.25
CA GLU A 53 3.22 -1.41 -14.23
C GLU A 53 3.50 -2.09 -12.90
N LEU A 54 3.78 -3.39 -12.92
CA LEU A 54 4.10 -4.15 -11.71
C LEU A 54 5.36 -3.61 -11.04
N ASN A 55 6.40 -3.31 -11.81
CA ASN A 55 7.65 -2.74 -11.31
C ASN A 55 7.40 -1.39 -10.63
N ASN A 56 6.60 -0.51 -11.24
CA ASN A 56 6.25 0.79 -10.67
C ASN A 56 5.41 0.65 -9.39
N LEU A 57 4.41 -0.24 -9.39
CA LEU A 57 3.59 -0.52 -8.19
C LEU A 57 4.47 -1.06 -7.07
N ARG A 58 5.39 -1.99 -7.38
CA ARG A 58 6.29 -2.59 -6.39
C ARG A 58 7.30 -1.59 -5.85
N ALA A 59 7.90 -0.77 -6.70
CA ALA A 59 8.86 0.26 -6.29
C ALA A 59 8.24 1.25 -5.30
N SER A 60 6.97 1.63 -5.49
CA SER A 60 6.28 2.53 -4.58
C SER A 60 6.13 2.00 -3.14
N LEU A 61 6.26 0.70 -2.92
CA LEU A 61 6.29 0.15 -1.55
C LEU A 61 7.56 0.56 -0.81
N ASP A 62 8.68 0.62 -1.51
CA ASP A 62 9.95 1.02 -0.90
C ASP A 62 9.89 2.49 -0.48
N ASP A 63 9.26 3.36 -1.29
CA ASP A 63 9.01 4.77 -0.94
C ASP A 63 8.12 4.89 0.31
N VAL A 64 7.07 4.07 0.41
CA VAL A 64 6.18 4.05 1.59
C VAL A 64 6.92 3.56 2.83
N ILE A 65 7.77 2.54 2.70
CA ILE A 65 8.59 2.04 3.82
C ILE A 65 9.57 3.12 4.28
N GLU A 66 10.22 3.84 3.36
CA GLU A 66 11.15 4.92 3.69
C GLU A 66 10.46 6.07 4.43
N GLN A 67 9.28 6.47 3.98
CA GLN A 67 8.50 7.53 4.64
C GLN A 67 8.00 7.16 6.05
N LEU A 68 7.82 5.87 6.33
CA LEU A 68 7.28 5.35 7.57
C LEU A 68 8.33 4.57 8.40
N SER A 69 9.60 4.84 8.22
CA SER A 69 10.75 4.04 8.65
C SER A 69 10.87 3.71 10.14
N ASP A 70 10.05 4.31 11.01
CA ASP A 70 10.16 4.17 12.47
C ASP A 70 9.61 2.83 13.02
N ASP A 71 8.82 2.08 12.24
CA ASP A 71 8.28 0.80 12.69
C ASP A 71 9.16 -0.38 12.22
N PRO A 72 9.84 -1.08 13.15
CA PRO A 72 10.70 -2.21 12.82
C PRO A 72 9.94 -3.41 12.22
N MET A 73 8.60 -3.40 12.26
CA MET A 73 7.74 -4.41 11.63
C MET A 73 7.48 -4.14 10.13
N PHE A 74 7.97 -3.02 9.60
CA PHE A 74 7.85 -2.70 8.18
C PHE A 74 8.91 -3.45 7.37
N PHE A 75 8.65 -4.72 7.13
CA PHE A 75 9.48 -5.58 6.29
C PHE A 75 8.62 -6.49 5.42
N ILE A 76 9.20 -6.89 4.30
CA ILE A 76 8.64 -7.87 3.38
C ILE A 76 9.12 -9.25 3.82
N THR A 77 8.20 -10.18 3.97
CA THR A 77 8.48 -11.58 4.34
C THR A 77 8.69 -12.43 3.10
N ASN A 78 7.83 -12.25 2.10
CA ASN A 78 7.86 -12.96 0.83
C ASN A 78 7.12 -12.15 -0.24
N GLU A 79 7.50 -12.31 -1.49
CA GLU A 79 6.78 -11.73 -2.62
C GLU A 79 7.00 -12.57 -3.87
N GLY A 80 6.04 -12.51 -4.80
CA GLY A 80 6.18 -13.23 -6.06
C GLY A 80 4.95 -13.21 -6.94
N PRO A 81 5.12 -13.60 -8.21
CA PRO A 81 4.05 -13.73 -9.16
C PRO A 81 3.10 -14.86 -8.78
N VAL A 82 1.81 -14.62 -8.98
CA VAL A 82 0.75 -15.60 -8.81
C VAL A 82 -0.18 -15.57 -10.03
N THR A 83 -1.06 -16.56 -10.13
CA THR A 83 -2.05 -16.57 -11.19
C THR A 83 -2.90 -15.30 -11.15
N GLY A 84 -2.79 -14.47 -12.20
CA GLY A 84 -3.55 -13.23 -12.36
C GLY A 84 -2.97 -12.00 -11.66
N GLY A 85 -1.74 -12.03 -11.16
CA GLY A 85 -1.10 -10.87 -10.56
C GLY A 85 0.15 -11.14 -9.75
N TYR A 86 0.32 -10.40 -8.67
CA TYR A 86 1.49 -10.45 -7.81
C TYR A 86 1.07 -10.31 -6.35
N ASP A 87 1.68 -11.07 -5.46
CA ASP A 87 1.40 -11.01 -4.03
C ASP A 87 2.63 -10.58 -3.26
N VAL A 88 2.43 -9.69 -2.27
CA VAL A 88 3.47 -9.24 -1.34
C VAL A 88 3.02 -9.54 0.08
N VAL A 89 3.81 -10.32 0.79
CA VAL A 89 3.57 -10.75 2.17
C VAL A 89 4.45 -9.92 3.10
N MET A 90 3.87 -9.28 4.10
CA MET A 90 4.57 -8.32 4.94
C MET A 90 4.29 -8.45 6.44
N GLY A 91 5.22 -7.96 7.24
CA GLY A 91 5.20 -8.09 8.70
C GLY A 91 4.15 -7.24 9.41
N SER A 92 3.53 -6.27 8.73
CA SER A 92 2.64 -5.28 9.36
C SER A 92 1.36 -5.05 8.55
N LYS A 93 0.20 -5.07 9.23
CA LYS A 93 -1.09 -4.61 8.65
C LYS A 93 -1.09 -3.11 8.39
N GLY A 94 -0.37 -2.34 9.22
CA GLY A 94 -0.23 -0.89 9.05
C GLY A 94 0.44 -0.55 7.73
N LEU A 95 1.55 -1.22 7.41
CA LEU A 95 2.25 -1.08 6.14
C LEU A 95 1.34 -1.42 4.94
N ALA A 96 0.62 -2.56 5.01
CA ALA A 96 -0.29 -2.97 3.95
C ALA A 96 -1.37 -1.92 3.65
N ARG A 97 -1.95 -1.32 4.69
CA ARG A 97 -2.96 -0.26 4.54
C ARG A 97 -2.37 1.05 4.03
N ALA A 98 -1.19 1.43 4.50
CA ALA A 98 -0.50 2.63 4.02
C ALA A 98 -0.17 2.51 2.53
N TRP A 99 0.37 1.37 2.13
CA TRP A 99 0.64 1.10 0.72
C TRP A 99 -0.64 1.04 -0.12
N GLY A 100 -1.70 0.36 0.36
CA GLY A 100 -2.99 0.33 -0.34
C GLY A 100 -3.59 1.71 -0.59
N ARG A 101 -3.48 2.65 0.36
CA ARG A 101 -3.86 4.05 0.16
C ARG A 101 -2.99 4.74 -0.88
N HIS A 102 -1.68 4.61 -0.78
CA HIS A 102 -0.74 5.18 -1.75
C HIS A 102 -1.04 4.70 -3.18
N LEU A 103 -1.30 3.38 -3.35
CA LEU A 103 -1.67 2.81 -4.64
C LEU A 103 -2.95 3.43 -5.21
N THR A 104 -4.00 3.60 -4.39
CA THR A 104 -5.27 4.18 -4.85
C THR A 104 -5.17 5.69 -5.13
N GLU A 105 -4.36 6.42 -4.39
CA GLU A 105 -4.11 7.84 -4.61
C GLU A 105 -3.31 8.10 -5.89
N THR A 106 -2.32 7.24 -6.18
CA THR A 106 -1.40 7.43 -7.31
C THR A 106 -1.97 6.87 -8.63
N TRP A 107 -2.49 5.65 -8.61
CA TRP A 107 -2.94 4.95 -9.81
C TRP A 107 -4.46 4.70 -9.87
N GLY A 108 -5.19 5.22 -8.90
CA GLY A 108 -6.63 4.93 -8.80
C GLY A 108 -6.92 3.49 -8.39
N GLY A 109 -8.12 3.03 -8.70
CA GLY A 109 -8.52 1.66 -8.44
C GLY A 109 -9.16 1.43 -7.07
N GLN A 110 -9.33 0.17 -6.74
CA GLN A 110 -10.08 -0.25 -5.56
C GLN A 110 -9.20 -1.10 -4.63
N VAL A 111 -9.44 -0.91 -3.33
CA VAL A 111 -8.88 -1.75 -2.28
C VAL A 111 -10.01 -2.44 -1.53
N ASN A 112 -9.92 -3.76 -1.41
CA ASN A 112 -10.79 -4.57 -0.57
C ASN A 112 -9.98 -5.25 0.53
N GLU A 113 -10.44 -5.13 1.77
CA GLU A 113 -9.80 -5.74 2.92
C GLU A 113 -10.63 -6.91 3.44
N THR A 114 -9.95 -8.02 3.71
CA THR A 114 -10.52 -9.16 4.44
C THR A 114 -9.60 -9.58 5.58
N ASN A 115 -10.19 -9.98 6.70
CA ASN A 115 -9.45 -10.47 7.85
C ASN A 115 -9.83 -11.93 8.11
N SER A 116 -8.82 -12.79 8.31
CA SER A 116 -9.00 -14.18 8.71
C SER A 116 -8.39 -14.40 10.09
N THR A 117 -9.14 -15.07 10.99
CA THR A 117 -8.61 -15.50 12.29
C THR A 117 -7.73 -16.71 12.08
N VAL A 118 -6.48 -16.62 12.52
CA VAL A 118 -5.48 -17.69 12.36
C VAL A 118 -5.12 -18.38 13.69
N GLY A 119 -5.67 -17.89 14.80
CA GLY A 119 -5.46 -18.44 16.13
C GLY A 119 -5.95 -17.51 17.21
N ARG A 120 -5.68 -17.90 18.46
CA ARG A 120 -6.00 -17.10 19.64
C ARG A 120 -4.80 -17.07 20.58
N LYS A 121 -4.46 -15.88 21.05
CA LYS A 121 -3.37 -15.69 22.02
C LYS A 121 -3.88 -14.81 23.17
N ASP A 122 -3.72 -15.28 24.38
CA ASP A 122 -4.14 -14.56 25.61
C ASP A 122 -5.62 -14.09 25.58
N GLY A 123 -6.50 -14.95 25.02
CA GLY A 123 -7.92 -14.63 24.86
C GLY A 123 -8.28 -13.73 23.68
N ILE A 124 -7.30 -13.19 22.94
CA ILE A 124 -7.47 -12.29 21.81
C ILE A 124 -7.26 -13.04 20.50
N ASP A 125 -8.17 -12.83 19.54
CA ASP A 125 -8.06 -13.44 18.22
C ASP A 125 -6.88 -12.82 17.45
N VAL A 126 -6.00 -13.71 16.96
CA VAL A 126 -4.91 -13.32 16.04
C VAL A 126 -5.45 -13.38 14.63
N THR A 127 -5.44 -12.23 13.95
CA THR A 127 -5.97 -12.13 12.59
C THR A 127 -4.89 -11.74 11.59
N ARG A 128 -5.03 -12.24 10.35
CA ARG A 128 -4.25 -11.82 9.19
C ARG A 128 -5.10 -11.00 8.23
N LEU A 129 -4.51 -9.95 7.69
CA LEU A 129 -5.14 -9.08 6.71
C LEU A 129 -4.79 -9.57 5.30
N THR A 130 -5.79 -9.67 4.43
CA THR A 130 -5.58 -9.73 2.98
C THR A 130 -6.16 -8.46 2.39
N LEU A 131 -5.30 -7.69 1.71
CA LEU A 131 -5.65 -6.46 1.02
C LEU A 131 -5.54 -6.72 -0.48
N LEU A 132 -6.68 -6.72 -1.16
CA LEU A 132 -6.75 -6.86 -2.60
C LEU A 132 -6.81 -5.47 -3.24
N TYR A 133 -5.75 -5.08 -3.94
CA TYR A 133 -5.73 -3.90 -4.80
C TYR A 133 -6.02 -4.26 -6.25
N ARG A 134 -6.96 -3.55 -6.88
CA ARG A 134 -7.29 -3.69 -8.30
C ARG A 134 -7.01 -2.38 -9.03
N LYS A 135 -5.91 -2.34 -9.80
CA LYS A 135 -5.58 -1.22 -10.69
C LYS A 135 -6.61 -1.16 -11.82
N PRO A 136 -7.10 0.04 -12.23
CA PRO A 136 -7.88 0.18 -13.44
C PRO A 136 -7.11 -0.34 -14.66
N GLY A 137 -7.82 -0.82 -15.66
CA GLY A 137 -7.22 -1.24 -16.93
C GLY A 137 -6.77 -0.09 -17.82
N TYR A 138 -6.87 1.15 -17.36
CA TYR A 138 -6.54 2.42 -18.03
C TYR A 138 -5.84 3.37 -17.06
N ASP A 139 -5.15 4.36 -17.59
CA ASP A 139 -4.46 5.40 -16.84
C ASP A 139 -5.10 6.78 -17.07
N LEU A 140 -4.70 7.78 -16.28
CA LEU A 140 -5.14 9.16 -16.48
C LEU A 140 -4.68 9.65 -17.86
N GLY A 141 -5.59 10.28 -18.58
CA GLY A 141 -5.33 10.79 -19.93
C GLY A 141 -5.67 9.82 -21.06
N ASP A 142 -5.86 8.54 -20.79
CA ASP A 142 -6.28 7.55 -21.80
C ASP A 142 -7.64 7.90 -22.36
N VAL A 143 -7.87 7.52 -23.62
CA VAL A 143 -9.18 7.65 -24.26
C VAL A 143 -9.96 6.37 -24.06
N VAL A 144 -11.09 6.47 -23.37
CA VAL A 144 -11.97 5.34 -23.08
C VAL A 144 -13.36 5.54 -23.65
N GLN A 145 -14.01 4.46 -24.05
CA GLN A 145 -15.42 4.47 -24.43
C GLN A 145 -16.30 4.22 -23.20
N TRP A 146 -17.07 5.23 -22.79
CA TRP A 146 -18.02 5.15 -21.70
C TRP A 146 -19.34 5.84 -22.09
N ARG A 147 -20.48 5.24 -21.74
CA ARG A 147 -21.82 5.74 -22.08
C ARG A 147 -21.99 6.10 -23.57
N ASN A 148 -21.45 5.27 -24.45
CA ASN A 148 -21.48 5.45 -25.91
C ASN A 148 -20.78 6.72 -26.42
N ASP A 149 -19.87 7.31 -25.65
CA ASP A 149 -19.09 8.47 -26.03
C ASP A 149 -17.62 8.31 -25.65
N LEU A 150 -16.78 9.23 -26.10
CA LEU A 150 -15.35 9.25 -25.81
C LEU A 150 -15.07 10.12 -24.59
N TRP A 151 -14.42 9.52 -23.60
CA TRP A 151 -14.08 10.15 -22.35
C TRP A 151 -12.61 9.95 -22.00
N ARG A 152 -12.12 10.82 -21.14
CA ARG A 152 -10.76 10.77 -20.61
C ARG A 152 -10.85 10.87 -19.09
N PRO A 153 -10.29 9.91 -18.32
CA PRO A 153 -10.11 10.08 -16.89
C PRO A 153 -9.07 11.18 -16.63
N SER A 154 -9.45 12.22 -15.88
CA SER A 154 -8.60 13.38 -15.60
C SER A 154 -8.04 13.38 -14.18
N SER A 155 -8.72 12.75 -13.25
CA SER A 155 -8.24 12.58 -11.87
C SER A 155 -8.93 11.40 -11.20
N TRP A 156 -8.23 10.81 -10.22
CA TRP A 156 -8.78 9.77 -9.37
C TRP A 156 -9.60 10.38 -8.23
N SER A 157 -10.62 9.67 -7.80
CA SER A 157 -11.37 9.95 -6.59
C SER A 157 -11.50 8.67 -5.77
N LYS A 158 -11.89 8.79 -4.50
CA LYS A 158 -12.05 7.63 -3.60
C LYS A 158 -12.95 6.55 -4.20
N ASP A 159 -14.05 6.96 -4.84
CA ASP A 159 -15.10 6.05 -5.29
C ASP A 159 -15.08 5.83 -6.81
N GLY A 160 -14.10 6.41 -7.55
CA GLY A 160 -14.03 6.31 -8.99
C GLY A 160 -13.05 7.28 -9.63
N ALA A 161 -13.43 7.85 -10.77
CA ALA A 161 -12.66 8.84 -11.50
C ALA A 161 -13.51 10.04 -11.93
N ILE A 162 -12.87 11.18 -12.08
CA ILE A 162 -13.44 12.33 -12.79
C ILE A 162 -13.18 12.14 -14.27
N MET A 163 -14.25 12.10 -15.04
CA MET A 163 -14.22 11.86 -16.47
C MET A 163 -14.49 13.14 -17.22
N GLU A 164 -13.68 13.43 -18.24
CA GLU A 164 -13.84 14.53 -19.17
C GLU A 164 -14.31 14.01 -20.53
N ARG A 165 -15.41 14.54 -21.04
CA ARG A 165 -15.91 14.21 -22.36
C ARG A 165 -15.06 14.89 -23.44
N ILE A 166 -14.56 14.13 -24.40
CA ILE A 166 -13.65 14.68 -25.41
C ILE A 166 -14.39 15.58 -26.40
N SER A 167 -15.66 15.25 -26.74
CA SER A 167 -16.45 16.00 -27.73
C SER A 167 -17.02 17.31 -27.20
N ARG A 168 -17.07 17.53 -25.88
CA ARG A 168 -17.64 18.71 -25.22
C ARG A 168 -16.88 18.98 -23.92
N GLN A 169 -16.88 20.23 -23.45
CA GLN A 169 -16.32 20.60 -22.15
C GLN A 169 -17.28 20.17 -21.02
N GLU A 170 -17.37 18.87 -20.79
CA GLU A 170 -18.22 18.28 -19.76
C GLU A 170 -17.34 17.43 -18.83
N ARG A 171 -17.48 17.66 -17.52
CA ARG A 171 -16.85 16.86 -16.47
C ARG A 171 -17.90 16.19 -15.63
N THR A 172 -17.72 14.91 -15.31
CA THR A 172 -18.61 14.17 -14.44
C THR A 172 -17.86 13.13 -13.62
N GLY A 173 -18.32 12.86 -12.41
CA GLY A 173 -17.83 11.74 -11.60
C GLY A 173 -18.41 10.42 -12.13
N ALA A 174 -17.55 9.40 -12.19
CA ALA A 174 -17.96 8.04 -12.49
C ALA A 174 -17.44 7.11 -11.39
N THR A 175 -18.28 6.22 -10.89
CA THR A 175 -17.88 5.25 -9.88
C THR A 175 -17.08 4.11 -10.50
N TRP A 176 -16.29 3.40 -9.68
CA TRP A 176 -15.56 2.21 -10.15
C TRP A 176 -16.48 1.18 -10.80
N ARG A 177 -17.74 1.07 -10.30
CA ARG A 177 -18.77 0.21 -10.88
C ARG A 177 -19.18 0.66 -12.28
N ASP A 178 -19.34 1.98 -12.48
CA ASP A 178 -19.71 2.56 -13.79
C ASP A 178 -18.59 2.38 -14.83
N LEU A 179 -17.36 2.27 -14.35
CA LEU A 179 -16.14 2.15 -15.15
C LEU A 179 -15.68 0.70 -15.31
N GLU A 180 -16.41 -0.25 -14.76
CA GLU A 180 -16.12 -1.67 -14.93
C GLU A 180 -16.33 -2.08 -16.40
N GLY A 181 -15.30 -2.68 -17.02
CA GLY A 181 -15.35 -3.13 -18.40
C GLY A 181 -15.30 -2.02 -19.45
N VAL A 182 -14.90 -0.80 -19.09
CA VAL A 182 -14.67 0.29 -20.05
C VAL A 182 -13.62 -0.14 -21.09
N LYS A 183 -13.90 0.15 -22.36
CA LYS A 183 -12.96 -0.16 -23.46
C LYS A 183 -11.97 0.99 -23.63
N VAL A 184 -10.69 0.71 -23.47
CA VAL A 184 -9.59 1.64 -23.81
C VAL A 184 -9.44 1.66 -25.32
N LEU A 185 -9.46 2.86 -25.91
CA LEU A 185 -9.35 3.06 -27.36
C LEU A 185 -7.98 3.61 -27.76
N ALA A 186 -7.36 4.44 -26.91
CA ALA A 186 -6.02 4.95 -27.08
C ALA A 186 -5.37 5.19 -25.72
N GLN A 187 -4.10 4.85 -25.60
CA GLN A 187 -3.31 5.09 -24.40
C GLN A 187 -2.49 6.36 -24.56
N MET A 188 -2.42 7.18 -23.51
CA MET A 188 -1.65 8.42 -23.56
C MET A 188 -0.15 8.15 -23.80
N LYS A 189 0.39 7.07 -23.26
CA LYS A 189 1.79 6.66 -23.45
C LYS A 189 2.18 6.37 -24.90
N ASP A 190 1.20 6.06 -25.76
CA ASP A 190 1.46 5.76 -27.18
C ASP A 190 1.66 7.03 -28.03
N HIS A 191 1.45 8.22 -27.46
CA HIS A 191 1.49 9.51 -28.14
C HIS A 191 2.68 10.40 -27.70
N VAL A 192 3.54 9.92 -26.84
CA VAL A 192 4.78 10.63 -26.46
C VAL A 192 5.88 10.20 -27.46
N VAL A 193 6.01 10.98 -28.55
CA VAL A 193 7.12 10.90 -29.50
C VAL A 193 8.14 11.98 -29.18
#